data_aac0f88d76f1567f06eb7cba595d3ad2
#
_entry.id   aac0f88d76f1567f06eb7cba595d3ad2
#
_cell.length_a   1.000
_cell.length_b   1.000
_cell.length_c   1.000
_cell.angle_alpha   90.00
_cell.angle_beta   90.00
_cell.angle_gamma   90.00
#
_symmetry.space_group_name_H-M   'P 1'
#
loop_
_entity.id
_entity.type
_entity.pdbx_description
1 polymer ?
#
loop_
_entity_poly.entity_id
_entity_poly.type
_entity_poly.pdbx_seq_one_letter_code
_entity_poly.pdbx_strand_id
1 'polypeptide(L)'
;MMTWIMSSSETPKDELRRIYKKRFTEAANILARSHVRLALEFLGPLHIRTRFPHEFIWRMGDMLDFARECGPNVGLLLDVWHWHHAGGTTADILKAGKERIVHVHFNDSARLPPEDIRDNERLMPGEGVIDLEGALKALQTIGYSDALSVEVFGRHLKEMSPEEGARLGLDSARAVLRKAGMRES
;
A
#
# COMPACT_ATOMS: atom_id res chain seq x y z
N MET A 1 -0.42 2.93 -13.39
CA MET A 1 1.04 2.81 -13.09
C MET A 1 1.25 2.91 -11.60
N MET A 2 2.11 2.08 -11.01
CA MET A 2 2.41 2.12 -9.58
C MET A 2 3.92 2.00 -9.33
N THR A 3 4.38 2.56 -8.22
CA THR A 3 5.76 2.43 -7.74
C THR A 3 5.82 2.73 -6.23
N TRP A 4 6.79 2.13 -5.56
CA TRP A 4 7.07 2.41 -4.16
C TRP A 4 8.18 3.46 -4.00
N ILE A 5 8.21 4.10 -2.84
CA ILE A 5 9.24 5.06 -2.45
C ILE A 5 9.91 4.55 -1.17
N MET A 6 11.24 4.43 -1.20
CA MET A 6 12.00 4.05 -0.02
C MET A 6 11.76 5.06 1.12
N SER A 7 11.50 4.56 2.33
CA SER A 7 11.19 5.38 3.50
C SER A 7 12.42 5.86 4.30
N SER A 8 13.61 5.60 3.80
CA SER A 8 14.88 6.19 4.29
C SER A 8 15.88 6.32 3.15
N SER A 9 16.90 7.19 3.29
CA SER A 9 17.86 7.51 2.23
C SER A 9 19.19 8.00 2.79
N GLU A 10 20.26 7.90 1.99
CA GLU A 10 21.51 8.60 2.22
C GLU A 10 21.38 10.10 1.93
N THR A 11 20.43 10.50 1.08
CA THR A 11 20.18 11.90 0.73
C THR A 11 19.26 12.55 1.79
N PRO A 12 19.56 13.77 2.24
CA PRO A 12 18.72 14.53 3.15
C PRO A 12 17.28 14.67 2.67
N LYS A 13 16.31 14.63 3.59
CA LYS A 13 14.87 14.57 3.31
C LYS A 13 14.39 15.64 2.32
N ASP A 14 14.77 16.89 2.52
CA ASP A 14 14.28 17.99 1.69
C ASP A 14 14.88 17.98 0.27
N GLU A 15 16.11 17.53 0.14
CA GLU A 15 16.75 17.34 -1.16
C GLU A 15 16.09 16.17 -1.91
N LEU A 16 15.91 15.04 -1.25
CA LEU A 16 15.25 13.86 -1.82
C LEU A 16 13.83 14.20 -2.27
N ARG A 17 13.08 14.97 -1.44
CA ARG A 17 11.73 15.43 -1.78
C ARG A 17 11.71 16.26 -3.06
N ARG A 18 12.67 17.18 -3.23
CA ARG A 18 12.79 17.99 -4.47
C ARG A 18 13.09 17.14 -5.69
N ILE A 19 14.00 16.15 -5.55
CA ILE A 19 14.37 15.23 -6.62
C ILE A 19 13.15 14.40 -7.04
N TYR A 20 12.46 13.78 -6.09
CA TYR A 20 11.30 12.93 -6.36
C TYR A 20 10.12 13.73 -6.88
N LYS A 21 9.84 14.91 -6.33
CA LYS A 21 8.79 15.79 -6.84
C LYS A 21 8.98 16.09 -8.32
N LYS A 22 10.20 16.48 -8.74
CA LYS A 22 10.50 16.73 -10.15
C LYS A 22 10.22 15.50 -11.00
N ARG A 23 10.78 14.33 -10.63
CA ARG A 23 10.65 13.08 -11.40
C ARG A 23 9.19 12.62 -11.50
N PHE A 24 8.46 12.63 -10.39
CA PHE A 24 7.07 12.17 -10.39
C PHE A 24 6.11 13.15 -11.05
N THR A 25 6.39 14.45 -11.02
CA THR A 25 5.62 15.43 -11.81
C THR A 25 5.83 15.19 -13.32
N GLU A 26 7.04 14.94 -13.76
CA GLU A 26 7.34 14.63 -15.17
C GLU A 26 6.64 13.32 -15.60
N ALA A 27 6.75 12.27 -14.79
CA ALA A 27 6.07 10.98 -15.04
C ALA A 27 4.54 11.15 -15.05
N ALA A 28 3.98 11.88 -14.10
CA ALA A 28 2.55 12.16 -14.02
C ALA A 28 2.02 12.88 -15.27
N ASN A 29 2.76 13.88 -15.76
CA ASN A 29 2.41 14.61 -16.98
C ASN A 29 2.42 13.71 -18.23
N ILE A 30 3.36 12.78 -18.32
CA ILE A 30 3.40 11.79 -19.41
C ILE A 30 2.19 10.85 -19.33
N LEU A 31 1.92 10.30 -18.15
CA LEU A 31 0.82 9.37 -17.90
C LEU A 31 -0.56 10.03 -18.13
N ALA A 32 -0.70 11.30 -17.79
CA ALA A 32 -1.93 12.06 -17.98
C ALA A 32 -2.39 12.12 -19.43
N ARG A 33 -1.45 12.12 -20.39
CA ARG A 33 -1.75 12.12 -21.85
C ARG A 33 -2.53 10.87 -22.29
N SER A 34 -2.38 9.78 -21.54
CA SER A 34 -3.07 8.51 -21.78
C SER A 34 -4.13 8.21 -20.71
N HIS A 35 -4.56 9.22 -19.95
CA HIS A 35 -5.53 9.08 -18.85
C HIS A 35 -5.11 8.05 -17.77
N VAL A 36 -3.81 7.84 -17.60
CA VAL A 36 -3.26 6.91 -16.61
C VAL A 36 -2.96 7.66 -15.31
N ARG A 37 -3.37 7.08 -14.19
CA ARG A 37 -3.02 7.56 -12.86
C ARG A 37 -1.70 6.94 -12.38
N LEU A 38 -0.95 7.71 -11.57
CA LEU A 38 0.26 7.23 -10.89
C LEU A 38 -0.06 6.97 -9.42
N ALA A 39 0.20 5.75 -8.95
CA ALA A 39 0.07 5.36 -7.56
C ALA A 39 1.45 5.33 -6.89
N LEU A 40 1.60 6.04 -5.79
CA LEU A 40 2.80 6.05 -4.96
C LEU A 40 2.54 5.26 -3.68
N GLU A 41 3.43 4.32 -3.38
CA GLU A 41 3.39 3.49 -2.19
C GLU A 41 4.41 3.98 -1.16
N PHE A 42 3.99 4.08 0.10
CA PHE A 42 4.86 4.31 1.24
C PHE A 42 5.22 2.98 1.92
N LEU A 43 6.42 2.90 2.48
CA LEU A 43 6.91 1.69 3.15
C LEU A 43 6.97 1.92 4.66
N GLY A 44 6.01 1.34 5.41
CA GLY A 44 5.78 1.59 6.82
C GLY A 44 6.74 0.95 7.84
N PRO A 45 7.34 -0.24 7.59
CA PRO A 45 8.06 -0.99 8.62
C PRO A 45 9.33 -0.32 9.14
N LEU A 46 9.65 -0.60 10.41
CA LEU A 46 10.79 -0.01 11.10
C LEU A 46 12.12 -0.27 10.38
N HIS A 47 12.38 -1.50 9.96
CA HIS A 47 13.64 -1.88 9.31
C HIS A 47 13.89 -1.18 7.96
N ILE A 48 12.83 -0.69 7.28
CA ILE A 48 12.96 0.08 6.05
C ILE A 48 13.18 1.56 6.36
N ARG A 49 12.48 2.09 7.38
CA ARG A 49 12.61 3.50 7.81
C ARG A 49 13.98 3.82 8.38
N THR A 50 14.63 2.85 9.01
CA THR A 50 15.91 3.02 9.71
C THR A 50 17.10 2.45 8.94
N ARG A 51 16.89 2.03 7.69
CA ARG A 51 17.94 1.43 6.86
C ARG A 51 19.05 2.43 6.50
N PHE A 52 18.68 3.69 6.30
CA PHE A 52 19.58 4.78 5.93
C PHE A 52 19.46 5.94 6.92
N PRO A 53 20.47 6.88 6.96
CA PRO A 53 20.52 7.94 7.97
C PRO A 53 19.34 8.91 7.98
N HIS A 54 18.73 9.15 6.83
CA HIS A 54 17.64 10.12 6.71
C HIS A 54 16.31 9.42 6.46
N GLU A 55 15.41 9.47 7.45
CA GLU A 55 14.02 9.01 7.31
C GLU A 55 13.30 9.86 6.25
N PHE A 56 12.50 9.21 5.42
CA PHE A 56 11.68 9.87 4.41
C PHE A 56 10.18 9.63 4.66
N ILE A 57 9.39 9.49 3.60
CA ILE A 57 7.93 9.31 3.70
C ILE A 57 7.62 7.83 4.00
N TRP A 58 6.94 7.59 5.13
CA TRP A 58 6.55 6.24 5.56
C TRP A 58 5.12 6.16 6.13
N ARG A 59 4.40 7.30 6.19
CA ARG A 59 3.01 7.38 6.63
C ARG A 59 2.09 7.74 5.49
N MET A 60 0.87 7.22 5.56
CA MET A 60 -0.17 7.45 4.56
C MET A 60 -0.42 8.95 4.32
N GLY A 61 -0.58 9.74 5.39
CA GLY A 61 -0.84 11.18 5.28
C GLY A 61 0.27 11.94 4.54
N ASP A 62 1.53 11.67 4.92
CA ASP A 62 2.71 12.31 4.29
C ASP A 62 2.83 11.95 2.81
N MET A 63 2.48 10.69 2.45
CA MET A 63 2.48 10.26 1.04
C MET A 63 1.36 10.93 0.25
N LEU A 64 0.18 11.07 0.83
CA LEU A 64 -0.93 11.79 0.19
C LEU A 64 -0.59 13.26 -0.07
N ASP A 65 0.07 13.94 0.88
CA ASP A 65 0.50 15.31 0.71
C ASP A 65 1.56 15.43 -0.40
N PHE A 66 2.52 14.50 -0.40
CA PHE A 66 3.52 14.44 -1.45
C PHE A 66 2.92 14.14 -2.84
N ALA A 67 1.97 13.21 -2.93
CA ALA A 67 1.27 12.90 -4.17
C ALA A 67 0.53 14.12 -4.76
N ARG A 68 -0.11 14.93 -3.89
CA ARG A 68 -0.76 16.19 -4.31
C ARG A 68 0.22 17.19 -4.93
N GLU A 69 1.45 17.24 -4.41
CA GLU A 69 2.50 18.11 -4.97
C GLU A 69 3.01 17.66 -6.34
N CYS A 70 2.89 16.36 -6.65
CA CYS A 70 3.39 15.78 -7.90
C CYS A 70 2.40 15.93 -9.07
N GLY A 71 1.09 16.00 -8.81
CA GLY A 71 0.09 16.20 -9.86
C GLY A 71 -1.31 15.73 -9.50
N PRO A 72 -2.32 16.17 -10.25
CA PRO A 72 -3.73 15.81 -9.99
C PRO A 72 -4.03 14.32 -10.23
N ASN A 73 -3.30 13.66 -11.14
CA ASN A 73 -3.42 12.25 -11.45
C ASN A 73 -2.49 11.35 -10.63
N VAL A 74 -1.85 11.90 -9.58
CA VAL A 74 -1.03 11.15 -8.63
C VAL A 74 -1.83 10.88 -7.37
N GLY A 75 -1.81 9.64 -6.92
CA GLY A 75 -2.48 9.21 -5.70
C GLY A 75 -1.70 8.12 -4.99
N LEU A 76 -2.39 7.38 -4.14
CA LEU A 76 -1.82 6.39 -3.26
C LEU A 76 -2.01 4.98 -3.83
N LEU A 77 -0.98 4.16 -3.75
CA LEU A 77 -1.10 2.73 -3.59
C LEU A 77 -1.23 2.48 -2.09
N LEU A 78 -2.38 2.01 -1.66
CA LEU A 78 -2.64 1.62 -0.28
C LEU A 78 -2.30 0.14 -0.12
N ASP A 79 -1.10 -0.17 0.33
CA ASP A 79 -0.78 -1.50 0.82
C ASP A 79 -1.17 -1.59 2.30
N VAL A 80 -2.09 -2.50 2.63
CA VAL A 80 -2.61 -2.62 4.01
C VAL A 80 -1.55 -3.06 5.00
N TRP A 81 -0.51 -3.77 4.55
CA TRP A 81 0.62 -4.17 5.40
C TRP A 81 1.48 -2.97 5.80
N HIS A 82 1.84 -2.13 4.82
CA HIS A 82 2.58 -0.90 5.09
C HIS A 82 1.75 0.09 5.90
N TRP A 83 0.45 0.20 5.63
CA TRP A 83 -0.48 1.01 6.40
C TRP A 83 -0.55 0.56 7.86
N HIS A 84 -0.70 -0.74 8.12
CA HIS A 84 -0.70 -1.30 9.48
C HIS A 84 0.59 -0.98 10.24
N HIS A 85 1.76 -1.25 9.62
CA HIS A 85 3.06 -1.03 10.24
C HIS A 85 3.48 0.44 10.35
N ALA A 86 2.77 1.34 9.67
CA ALA A 86 2.87 2.78 9.85
C ALA A 86 1.94 3.32 10.95
N GLY A 87 1.19 2.44 11.64
CA GLY A 87 0.19 2.84 12.63
C GLY A 87 -1.04 3.50 12.01
N GLY A 88 -1.36 3.14 10.76
CA GLY A 88 -2.52 3.64 10.04
C GLY A 88 -3.85 3.23 10.67
N THR A 89 -4.86 4.05 10.50
CA THR A 89 -6.21 3.86 11.00
C THR A 89 -7.24 3.95 9.89
N THR A 90 -8.43 3.38 10.11
CA THR A 90 -9.54 3.51 9.15
C THR A 90 -9.92 4.97 8.89
N ALA A 91 -9.70 5.87 9.85
CA ALA A 91 -9.91 7.31 9.68
C ALA A 91 -8.99 7.91 8.59
N ASP A 92 -7.79 7.39 8.41
CA ASP A 92 -6.88 7.84 7.35
C ASP A 92 -7.43 7.51 5.97
N ILE A 93 -8.02 6.30 5.81
CA ILE A 93 -8.67 5.87 4.56
C ILE A 93 -9.88 6.75 4.28
N LEU A 94 -10.74 6.98 5.27
CA LEU A 94 -11.91 7.85 5.13
C LEU A 94 -11.51 9.28 4.73
N LYS A 95 -10.46 9.82 5.36
CA LYS A 95 -9.94 11.17 5.06
C LYS A 95 -9.34 11.28 3.66
N ALA A 96 -8.70 10.22 3.15
CA ALA A 96 -8.13 10.21 1.82
C ALA A 96 -9.20 10.36 0.72
N GLY A 97 -10.32 9.67 0.87
CA GLY A 97 -11.36 9.59 -0.15
C GLY A 97 -10.96 8.76 -1.38
N LYS A 98 -11.93 8.29 -2.15
CA LYS A 98 -11.70 7.40 -3.29
C LYS A 98 -10.77 8.00 -4.37
N GLU A 99 -10.88 9.32 -4.58
CA GLU A 99 -10.11 10.00 -5.64
C GLU A 99 -8.60 9.97 -5.40
N ARG A 100 -8.18 9.69 -4.17
CA ARG A 100 -6.76 9.64 -3.81
C ARG A 100 -6.20 8.24 -3.70
N ILE A 101 -7.05 7.21 -3.58
CA ILE A 101 -6.61 5.81 -3.58
C ILE A 101 -6.72 5.29 -5.01
N VAL A 102 -5.58 4.96 -5.61
CA VAL A 102 -5.47 4.51 -7.01
C VAL A 102 -5.51 3.00 -7.09
N HIS A 103 -4.92 2.33 -6.11
CA HIS A 103 -4.85 0.87 -6.03
C HIS A 103 -4.70 0.42 -4.59
N VAL A 104 -5.08 -0.83 -4.32
CA VAL A 104 -4.94 -1.44 -2.99
C VAL A 104 -4.20 -2.77 -3.12
N HIS A 105 -3.10 -2.93 -2.37
CA HIS A 105 -2.50 -4.22 -2.10
C HIS A 105 -3.11 -4.82 -0.82
N PHE A 106 -3.47 -6.10 -0.89
CA PHE A 106 -4.23 -6.80 0.12
C PHE A 106 -3.48 -8.05 0.60
N ASN A 107 -3.15 -8.08 1.87
CA ASN A 107 -2.32 -9.07 2.52
C ASN A 107 -2.57 -9.03 4.03
N ASP A 108 -1.78 -9.74 4.83
CA ASP A 108 -1.90 -9.71 6.28
C ASP A 108 -0.51 -9.80 6.95
N SER A 109 -0.46 -9.62 8.26
CA SER A 109 0.78 -9.61 9.05
C SER A 109 0.67 -10.47 10.30
N ALA A 110 1.75 -11.15 10.64
CA ALA A 110 1.89 -11.82 11.92
C ALA A 110 1.96 -10.80 13.08
N ARG A 111 1.53 -11.23 14.26
CA ARG A 111 1.69 -10.45 15.49
C ARG A 111 3.13 -10.56 15.99
N LEU A 112 3.97 -9.63 15.56
CA LEU A 112 5.38 -9.57 15.95
C LEU A 112 5.72 -8.15 16.43
N PRO A 113 6.76 -7.98 17.28
CA PRO A 113 7.30 -6.67 17.59
C PRO A 113 7.89 -6.00 16.33
N PRO A 114 7.86 -4.65 16.25
CA PRO A 114 8.26 -3.92 15.03
C PRO A 114 9.67 -4.25 14.52
N GLU A 115 10.60 -4.58 15.42
CA GLU A 115 11.98 -4.96 15.12
C GLU A 115 12.11 -6.32 14.42
N ASP A 116 11.12 -7.21 14.59
CA ASP A 116 11.10 -8.55 14.02
C ASP A 116 10.30 -8.62 12.71
N ILE A 117 9.57 -7.57 12.38
CA ILE A 117 8.79 -7.49 11.15
C ILE A 117 9.72 -7.46 9.93
N ARG A 118 9.42 -8.30 8.93
CA ARG A 118 10.14 -8.33 7.65
C ARG A 118 9.16 -8.32 6.49
N ASP A 119 9.43 -7.51 5.48
CA ASP A 119 8.55 -7.29 4.33
C ASP A 119 8.29 -8.55 3.49
N ASN A 120 9.26 -9.47 3.48
CA ASN A 120 9.14 -10.76 2.78
C ASN A 120 8.44 -11.87 3.60
N GLU A 121 7.82 -11.53 4.73
CA GLU A 121 7.13 -12.48 5.64
C GLU A 121 5.65 -12.14 5.78
N ARG A 122 5.04 -11.66 4.71
CA ARG A 122 3.61 -11.34 4.67
C ARG A 122 2.75 -12.61 4.73
N LEU A 123 1.56 -12.48 5.30
CA LEU A 123 0.54 -13.53 5.37
C LEU A 123 -0.51 -13.35 4.28
N MET A 124 -1.21 -14.42 3.95
CA MET A 124 -2.41 -14.31 3.14
C MET A 124 -3.50 -13.52 3.87
N PRO A 125 -4.37 -12.80 3.15
CA PRO A 125 -5.46 -12.06 3.78
C PRO A 125 -6.29 -12.92 4.74
N GLY A 126 -6.45 -12.48 5.97
CA GLY A 126 -7.21 -13.14 7.02
C GLY A 126 -6.43 -14.13 7.90
N GLU A 127 -5.12 -14.33 7.63
CA GLU A 127 -4.26 -15.19 8.46
C GLU A 127 -3.56 -14.44 9.60
N GLY A 128 -3.69 -13.12 9.67
CA GLY A 128 -2.90 -12.29 10.57
C GLY A 128 -3.73 -11.40 11.48
N VAL A 129 -3.18 -10.21 11.75
CA VAL A 129 -3.70 -9.28 12.77
C VAL A 129 -4.12 -7.93 12.20
N ILE A 130 -3.99 -7.69 10.91
CA ILE A 130 -4.41 -6.43 10.30
C ILE A 130 -5.94 -6.33 10.37
N ASP A 131 -6.47 -5.15 10.72
CA ASP A 131 -7.91 -4.87 10.68
C ASP A 131 -8.40 -4.73 9.22
N LEU A 132 -8.39 -5.87 8.52
CA LEU A 132 -8.82 -5.93 7.12
C LEU A 132 -10.30 -5.63 6.95
N GLU A 133 -11.16 -6.04 7.91
CA GLU A 133 -12.59 -5.73 7.86
C GLU A 133 -12.84 -4.23 8.00
N GLY A 134 -12.15 -3.58 8.93
CA GLY A 134 -12.22 -2.12 9.11
C GLY A 134 -11.72 -1.38 7.88
N ALA A 135 -10.58 -1.79 7.30
CA ALA A 135 -10.04 -1.22 6.08
C ALA A 135 -11.01 -1.35 4.90
N LEU A 136 -11.59 -2.53 4.69
CA LEU A 136 -12.59 -2.79 3.64
C LEU A 136 -13.85 -1.93 3.82
N LYS A 137 -14.39 -1.84 5.03
CA LYS A 137 -15.56 -0.99 5.33
C LYS A 137 -15.26 0.49 5.09
N ALA A 138 -14.06 0.95 5.42
CA ALA A 138 -13.64 2.32 5.13
C ALA A 138 -13.52 2.57 3.62
N LEU A 139 -12.93 1.64 2.87
CA LEU A 139 -12.85 1.69 1.40
C LEU A 139 -14.25 1.69 0.77
N GLN A 140 -15.16 0.86 1.25
CA GLN A 140 -16.56 0.85 0.80
C GLN A 140 -17.25 2.18 1.09
N THR A 141 -17.05 2.75 2.28
CA THR A 141 -17.66 4.03 2.70
C THR A 141 -17.25 5.18 1.80
N ILE A 142 -15.99 5.22 1.36
CA ILE A 142 -15.52 6.24 0.41
C ILE A 142 -15.90 5.95 -1.04
N GLY A 143 -16.54 4.80 -1.32
CA GLY A 143 -16.96 4.39 -2.65
C GLY A 143 -15.80 3.87 -3.52
N TYR A 144 -14.75 3.30 -2.93
CA TYR A 144 -13.70 2.61 -3.69
C TYR A 144 -14.27 1.36 -4.36
N SER A 145 -14.09 1.25 -5.67
CA SER A 145 -14.65 0.16 -6.50
C SER A 145 -13.63 -0.45 -7.46
N ASP A 146 -12.35 -0.07 -7.34
CA ASP A 146 -11.27 -0.64 -8.13
C ASP A 146 -10.76 -1.95 -7.50
N ALA A 147 -9.80 -2.59 -8.17
CA ALA A 147 -9.29 -3.90 -7.77
C ALA A 147 -8.53 -3.88 -6.43
N LEU A 148 -8.67 -4.98 -5.69
CA LEU A 148 -7.80 -5.37 -4.58
C LEU A 148 -6.84 -6.45 -5.11
N SER A 149 -5.53 -6.21 -5.07
CA SER A 149 -4.52 -7.19 -5.49
C SER A 149 -3.87 -7.82 -4.28
N VAL A 150 -3.92 -9.15 -4.19
CA VAL A 150 -3.15 -9.87 -3.16
C VAL A 150 -1.67 -9.77 -3.50
N GLU A 151 -0.88 -9.25 -2.55
CA GLU A 151 0.57 -9.17 -2.67
C GLU A 151 1.24 -9.82 -1.46
N VAL A 152 1.74 -11.03 -1.64
CA VAL A 152 2.42 -11.82 -0.60
C VAL A 152 3.74 -12.34 -1.13
N PHE A 153 4.80 -12.21 -0.33
CA PHE A 153 6.15 -12.66 -0.67
C PHE A 153 6.61 -13.82 0.21
N GLY A 154 7.45 -14.69 -0.36
CA GLY A 154 8.15 -15.73 0.38
C GLY A 154 7.29 -16.94 0.74
N ARG A 155 7.61 -17.54 1.89
CA ARG A 155 6.93 -18.70 2.48
C ARG A 155 6.74 -19.86 1.50
N HIS A 156 5.63 -20.56 1.63
CA HIS A 156 5.29 -21.76 0.85
C HIS A 156 5.00 -21.47 -0.63
N LEU A 157 4.90 -20.20 -1.05
CA LEU A 157 4.64 -19.88 -2.46
C LEU A 157 5.70 -20.43 -3.41
N LYS A 158 6.94 -20.62 -2.93
CA LYS A 158 8.03 -21.21 -3.74
C LYS A 158 7.83 -22.69 -4.05
N GLU A 159 6.99 -23.38 -3.27
CA GLU A 159 6.69 -24.80 -3.38
C GLU A 159 5.40 -25.07 -4.16
N MET A 160 4.65 -24.00 -4.49
CA MET A 160 3.38 -24.06 -5.21
C MET A 160 3.58 -23.76 -6.69
N SER A 161 2.71 -24.32 -7.52
CA SER A 161 2.54 -23.84 -8.90
C SER A 161 1.96 -22.42 -8.90
N PRO A 162 2.15 -21.63 -9.97
CA PRO A 162 1.55 -20.31 -10.10
C PRO A 162 0.03 -20.31 -9.94
N GLU A 163 -0.65 -21.35 -10.43
CA GLU A 163 -2.10 -21.54 -10.35
C GLU A 163 -2.55 -21.80 -8.91
N GLU A 164 -1.81 -22.60 -8.16
CA GLU A 164 -2.10 -22.88 -6.74
C GLU A 164 -1.92 -21.61 -5.90
N GLY A 165 -0.82 -20.88 -6.09
CA GLY A 165 -0.56 -19.62 -5.41
C GLY A 165 -1.63 -18.56 -5.70
N ALA A 166 -2.02 -18.41 -6.97
CA ALA A 166 -3.07 -17.48 -7.38
C ALA A 166 -4.44 -17.86 -6.78
N ARG A 167 -4.77 -19.15 -6.76
CA ARG A 167 -6.01 -19.66 -6.16
C ARG A 167 -6.03 -19.40 -4.66
N LEU A 168 -4.95 -19.71 -3.95
CA LEU A 168 -4.83 -19.45 -2.52
C LEU A 168 -5.05 -17.97 -2.19
N GLY A 169 -4.38 -17.08 -2.92
CA GLY A 169 -4.55 -15.63 -2.74
C GLY A 169 -5.99 -15.17 -2.98
N LEU A 170 -6.60 -15.64 -4.06
CA LEU A 170 -7.99 -15.29 -4.39
C LEU A 170 -8.97 -15.80 -3.33
N ASP A 171 -8.84 -17.05 -2.92
CA ASP A 171 -9.76 -17.67 -1.94
C ASP A 171 -9.63 -17.01 -0.56
N SER A 172 -8.39 -16.65 -0.15
CA SER A 172 -8.12 -15.92 1.09
C SER A 172 -8.77 -14.53 1.06
N ALA A 173 -8.56 -13.76 -0.02
CA ALA A 173 -9.17 -12.44 -0.17
C ALA A 173 -10.71 -12.51 -0.15
N ARG A 174 -11.29 -13.47 -0.88
CA ARG A 174 -12.73 -13.73 -0.91
C ARG A 174 -13.31 -14.08 0.46
N ALA A 175 -12.58 -14.86 1.25
CA ALA A 175 -13.00 -15.21 2.61
C ALA A 175 -13.11 -13.95 3.49
N VAL A 176 -12.14 -13.03 3.40
CA VAL A 176 -12.18 -11.76 4.15
C VAL A 176 -13.30 -10.86 3.65
N LEU A 177 -13.52 -10.75 2.33
CA LEU A 177 -14.62 -9.96 1.76
C LEU A 177 -15.98 -10.46 2.26
N ARG A 178 -16.22 -11.79 2.23
CA ARG A 178 -17.45 -12.39 2.75
C ARG A 178 -17.65 -12.10 4.24
N LYS A 179 -16.57 -12.19 5.04
CA LYS A 179 -16.60 -11.89 6.47
C LYS A 179 -16.92 -10.42 6.74
N ALA A 180 -16.44 -9.50 5.89
CA ALA A 180 -16.78 -8.08 5.94
C ALA A 180 -18.20 -7.76 5.42
N GLY A 181 -18.95 -8.75 4.95
CA GLY A 181 -20.30 -8.57 4.38
C GLY A 181 -20.33 -7.98 2.98
N MET A 182 -19.22 -8.07 2.25
CA MET A 182 -19.10 -7.55 0.89
C MET A 182 -19.41 -8.63 -0.14
N ARG A 183 -19.99 -8.20 -1.28
CA ARG A 183 -20.19 -9.06 -2.44
C ARG A 183 -19.05 -8.85 -3.44
N GLU A 184 -18.69 -9.93 -4.12
CA GLU A 184 -17.84 -9.84 -5.30
C GLU A 184 -18.62 -9.12 -6.42
N SER A 185 -17.99 -8.18 -7.07
CA SER A 185 -18.52 -7.50 -8.26
C SER A 185 -18.11 -8.23 -9.53
#